data_840cd30b1256988e512a75ee9975a441
#
_entry.id   840cd30b1256988e512a75ee9975a441
#
_cell.length_a   1.000
_cell.length_b   1.000
_cell.length_c   1.000
_cell.angle_alpha   90.00
_cell.angle_beta   90.00
_cell.angle_gamma   90.00
#
_symmetry.space_group_name_H-M   'P 1'
#
loop_
_entity.id
_entity.type
_entity.pdbx_description
1 polymer ?
#
loop_
_entity_poly.entity_id
_entity_poly.type
_entity_poly.pdbx_seq_one_letter_code
_entity_poly.pdbx_strand_id
1 'polypeptide(L)'
;MTRALFQRFWLVAMPLLACLALSPAAHAFSLSDLFGGGDDKMEALADNPLASMLTDQLGVSTEQAAGGAGALLSMAASQLSGDQATELTKLIPGSENLMDAIPAGLGGMLNNMDALGPVFTALGLDASMISQFVPIITQFLGTQGASAGLIDTLTKIWTPAS
;
A
#
# COMPACT_ATOMS: atom_id res chain seq x y z
N MET A 1 10.22 -26.28 -60.69
CA MET A 1 10.88 -24.99 -60.86
C MET A 1 10.06 -23.94 -60.09
N THR A 2 9.94 -24.04 -58.78
CA THR A 2 9.15 -23.05 -57.94
C THR A 2 9.64 -22.96 -56.50
N ARG A 3 10.96 -23.04 -56.30
CA ARG A 3 11.56 -22.94 -54.94
C ARG A 3 12.37 -21.65 -54.71
N ALA A 4 12.46 -20.77 -55.66
CA ALA A 4 13.32 -19.58 -55.59
C ALA A 4 12.56 -18.27 -55.28
N LEU A 5 11.24 -18.28 -55.25
CA LEU A 5 10.43 -17.06 -54.98
C LEU A 5 10.02 -16.85 -53.52
N PHE A 6 10.13 -17.91 -52.70
CA PHE A 6 9.76 -17.83 -51.28
C PHE A 6 10.89 -17.30 -50.38
N GLN A 7 12.13 -17.32 -50.87
CA GLN A 7 13.30 -16.94 -50.08
C GLN A 7 13.65 -15.46 -50.18
N ARG A 8 13.02 -14.72 -51.10
CA ARG A 8 13.26 -13.27 -51.26
C ARG A 8 12.27 -12.40 -50.51
N PHE A 9 11.18 -12.98 -49.99
CA PHE A 9 10.18 -12.22 -49.21
C PHE A 9 10.51 -12.10 -47.72
N TRP A 10 11.49 -12.89 -47.24
CA TRP A 10 11.87 -12.88 -45.81
C TRP A 10 12.99 -11.91 -45.47
N LEU A 11 13.64 -11.31 -46.49
CA LEU A 11 14.80 -10.41 -46.26
C LEU A 11 14.45 -8.93 -46.25
N VAL A 12 13.21 -8.55 -46.48
CA VAL A 12 12.80 -7.13 -46.53
C VAL A 12 11.88 -6.73 -45.34
N ALA A 13 11.45 -7.70 -44.55
CA ALA A 13 10.52 -7.43 -43.42
C ALA A 13 11.18 -7.26 -42.04
N MET A 14 12.52 -7.20 -41.94
CA MET A 14 13.20 -7.21 -40.66
C MET A 14 14.02 -5.95 -40.24
N PRO A 15 13.89 -4.77 -40.85
CA PRO A 15 14.50 -3.59 -40.26
C PRO A 15 13.50 -2.61 -39.61
N LEU A 16 12.22 -2.99 -39.41
CA LEU A 16 11.26 -2.04 -38.84
C LEU A 16 10.89 -2.31 -37.37
N LEU A 17 11.54 -3.30 -36.74
CA LEU A 17 11.27 -3.63 -35.32
C LEU A 17 12.40 -3.25 -34.36
N ALA A 18 13.40 -2.53 -34.84
CA ALA A 18 14.56 -2.14 -34.02
C ALA A 18 14.53 -0.70 -33.49
N CYS A 19 13.43 0.05 -33.65
CA CYS A 19 13.32 1.45 -33.19
C CYS A 19 12.34 1.68 -32.03
N LEU A 20 11.84 0.63 -31.40
CA LEU A 20 10.94 0.78 -30.22
C LEU A 20 11.61 0.43 -28.87
N ALA A 21 12.93 0.41 -28.82
CA ALA A 21 13.68 0.15 -27.58
C ALA A 21 14.44 1.38 -27.05
N LEU A 22 14.03 2.59 -27.43
CA LEU A 22 14.37 3.80 -26.69
C LEU A 22 13.11 4.32 -26.03
N SER A 23 12.59 3.53 -25.08
CA SER A 23 11.81 4.13 -24.01
C SER A 23 12.79 4.99 -23.22
N PRO A 24 12.62 6.34 -23.15
CA PRO A 24 13.27 7.09 -22.11
C PRO A 24 12.78 6.41 -20.82
N ALA A 25 13.72 5.95 -20.00
CA ALA A 25 13.43 5.63 -18.64
C ALA A 25 12.79 6.89 -18.05
N ALA A 26 11.47 6.96 -18.08
CA ALA A 26 10.76 7.74 -17.10
C ALA A 26 11.28 7.15 -15.79
N HIS A 27 12.19 7.88 -15.14
CA HIS A 27 12.44 7.68 -13.74
C HIS A 27 11.08 7.93 -13.09
N ALA A 28 10.25 6.88 -13.02
CA ALA A 28 9.24 6.82 -12.01
C ALA A 28 10.02 7.07 -10.72
N PHE A 29 9.78 8.21 -10.12
CA PHE A 29 10.20 8.46 -8.75
C PHE A 29 9.76 7.23 -7.98
N SER A 30 10.71 6.37 -7.65
CA SER A 30 10.43 5.20 -6.85
C SER A 30 10.03 5.75 -5.50
N LEU A 31 8.81 5.49 -5.08
CA LEU A 31 8.37 5.77 -3.72
C LEU A 31 9.35 5.18 -2.69
N SER A 32 10.09 4.15 -3.07
CA SER A 32 11.22 3.58 -2.32
C SER A 32 12.26 4.61 -1.89
N ASP A 33 12.56 5.61 -2.74
CA ASP A 33 13.49 6.69 -2.41
C ASP A 33 12.91 7.65 -1.34
N LEU A 34 11.60 7.78 -1.32
CA LEU A 34 10.90 8.63 -0.35
C LEU A 34 10.79 7.96 1.03
N PHE A 35 10.71 6.63 1.05
CA PHE A 35 10.54 5.83 2.28
C PHE A 35 11.86 5.43 2.96
N GLY A 36 13.02 5.76 2.37
CA GLY A 36 14.33 5.52 2.98
C GLY A 36 14.59 4.06 3.39
N GLY A 37 13.87 3.11 2.78
CA GLY A 37 13.97 1.69 3.06
C GLY A 37 14.55 0.94 1.87
N GLY A 38 15.65 0.20 2.09
CA GLY A 38 16.20 -0.71 1.11
C GLY A 38 15.27 -1.89 0.80
N ASP A 39 15.70 -2.75 -0.11
CA ASP A 39 14.95 -3.90 -0.60
C ASP A 39 14.38 -4.80 0.52
N ASP A 40 15.08 -4.92 1.65
CA ASP A 40 14.64 -5.69 2.83
C ASP A 40 13.33 -5.17 3.45
N LYS A 41 13.14 -3.85 3.48
CA LYS A 41 11.91 -3.23 3.99
C LYS A 41 10.73 -3.47 3.06
N MET A 42 10.99 -3.39 1.76
CA MET A 42 10.00 -3.68 0.73
C MET A 42 9.51 -5.12 0.79
N GLU A 43 10.43 -6.07 0.96
CA GLU A 43 10.13 -7.49 1.12
C GLU A 43 9.28 -7.72 2.39
N ALA A 44 9.66 -7.12 3.51
CA ALA A 44 8.90 -7.21 4.77
C ALA A 44 7.48 -6.61 4.66
N LEU A 45 7.29 -5.58 3.83
CA LEU A 45 5.97 -5.00 3.56
C LEU A 45 5.15 -5.89 2.61
N ALA A 46 5.79 -6.49 1.61
CA ALA A 46 5.13 -7.41 0.67
C ALA A 46 4.69 -8.71 1.34
N ASP A 47 5.46 -9.20 2.32
CA ASP A 47 5.12 -10.38 3.11
C ASP A 47 4.04 -10.11 4.18
N ASN A 48 3.68 -8.84 4.39
CA ASN A 48 2.65 -8.51 5.38
C ASN A 48 1.26 -8.90 4.87
N PRO A 49 0.53 -9.78 5.58
CA PRO A 49 -0.75 -10.29 5.10
C PRO A 49 -1.83 -9.21 4.96
N LEU A 50 -1.78 -8.16 5.78
CA LEU A 50 -2.69 -7.03 5.66
C LEU A 50 -2.37 -6.18 4.42
N ALA A 51 -1.08 -5.89 4.17
CA ALA A 51 -0.66 -5.16 2.98
C ALA A 51 -1.02 -5.91 1.69
N SER A 52 -0.79 -7.23 1.66
CA SER A 52 -1.19 -8.09 0.52
C SER A 52 -2.69 -8.06 0.28
N MET A 53 -3.51 -8.17 1.34
CA MET A 53 -4.97 -8.10 1.22
C MET A 53 -5.44 -6.74 0.66
N LEU A 54 -4.85 -5.65 1.10
CA LEU A 54 -5.16 -4.32 0.60
C LEU A 54 -4.75 -4.15 -0.88
N THR A 55 -3.56 -4.64 -1.24
CA THR A 55 -3.08 -4.64 -2.63
C THR A 55 -4.03 -5.41 -3.54
N ASP A 56 -4.45 -6.61 -3.14
CA ASP A 56 -5.32 -7.48 -3.92
C ASP A 56 -6.74 -6.91 -4.07
N GLN A 57 -7.29 -6.31 -3.02
CA GLN A 57 -8.67 -5.81 -3.03
C GLN A 57 -8.82 -4.41 -3.62
N LEU A 58 -7.82 -3.55 -3.45
CA LEU A 58 -7.89 -2.15 -3.88
C LEU A 58 -7.05 -1.86 -5.13
N GLY A 59 -6.18 -2.78 -5.55
CA GLY A 59 -5.31 -2.59 -6.70
C GLY A 59 -4.23 -1.51 -6.49
N VAL A 60 -3.89 -1.23 -5.25
CA VAL A 60 -2.83 -0.27 -4.87
C VAL A 60 -1.47 -0.95 -4.79
N SER A 61 -0.37 -0.18 -4.81
CA SER A 61 0.96 -0.76 -4.64
C SER A 61 1.20 -1.21 -3.19
N THR A 62 2.19 -2.07 -2.99
CA THR A 62 2.57 -2.55 -1.64
C THR A 62 2.91 -1.41 -0.70
N GLU A 63 3.64 -0.38 -1.18
CA GLU A 63 3.97 0.81 -0.39
C GLU A 63 2.74 1.62 -0.02
N GLN A 64 1.83 1.79 -0.97
CA GLN A 64 0.57 2.49 -0.76
C GLN A 64 -0.31 1.75 0.24
N ALA A 65 -0.41 0.43 0.10
CA ALA A 65 -1.14 -0.44 1.02
C ALA A 65 -0.56 -0.35 2.44
N ALA A 66 0.77 -0.50 2.55
CA ALA A 66 1.48 -0.44 3.82
C ALA A 66 1.41 0.93 4.49
N GLY A 67 1.67 2.01 3.71
CA GLY A 67 1.61 3.38 4.22
C GLY A 67 0.20 3.80 4.64
N GLY A 68 -0.82 3.45 3.85
CA GLY A 68 -2.22 3.71 4.18
C GLY A 68 -2.69 2.94 5.41
N ALA A 69 -2.38 1.64 5.49
CA ALA A 69 -2.66 0.83 6.67
C ALA A 69 -1.89 1.36 7.89
N GLY A 70 -0.60 1.67 7.73
CA GLY A 70 0.23 2.24 8.78
C GLY A 70 -0.32 3.53 9.34
N ALA A 71 -0.81 4.44 8.50
CA ALA A 71 -1.43 5.69 8.90
C ALA A 71 -2.69 5.46 9.75
N LEU A 72 -3.58 4.56 9.31
CA LEU A 72 -4.79 4.19 10.07
C LEU A 72 -4.45 3.51 11.39
N LEU A 73 -3.45 2.61 11.40
CA LEU A 73 -2.98 1.93 12.61
C LEU A 73 -2.31 2.89 13.60
N SER A 74 -1.50 3.83 13.11
CA SER A 74 -0.84 4.84 13.96
C SER A 74 -1.88 5.75 14.61
N MET A 75 -2.89 6.19 13.87
CA MET A 75 -3.99 6.95 14.42
C MET A 75 -4.77 6.15 15.47
N ALA A 76 -5.08 4.89 15.17
CA ALA A 76 -5.74 4.00 16.12
C ALA A 76 -4.90 3.81 17.39
N ALA A 77 -3.61 3.52 17.24
CA ALA A 77 -2.69 3.33 18.35
C ALA A 77 -2.58 4.58 19.26
N SER A 78 -2.69 5.78 18.68
CA SER A 78 -2.68 7.03 19.46
C SER A 78 -3.95 7.26 20.29
N GLN A 79 -5.06 6.67 19.88
CA GLN A 79 -6.37 6.82 20.54
C GLN A 79 -6.75 5.61 21.41
N LEU A 80 -6.18 4.45 21.12
CA LEU A 80 -6.31 3.26 21.96
C LEU A 80 -5.39 3.35 23.17
N SER A 81 -5.79 2.77 24.27
CA SER A 81 -4.97 2.68 25.48
C SER A 81 -5.06 1.29 26.12
N GLY A 82 -4.03 0.95 26.90
CA GLY A 82 -3.99 -0.29 27.65
C GLY A 82 -4.05 -1.55 26.79
N ASP A 83 -5.00 -2.40 27.12
CA ASP A 83 -5.11 -3.74 26.52
C ASP A 83 -5.47 -3.70 25.02
N GLN A 84 -6.27 -2.73 24.58
CA GLN A 84 -6.69 -2.61 23.20
C GLN A 84 -5.54 -2.24 22.25
N ALA A 85 -4.63 -1.36 22.68
CA ALA A 85 -3.44 -1.02 21.91
C ALA A 85 -2.50 -2.25 21.78
N THR A 86 -2.35 -2.99 22.87
CA THR A 86 -1.56 -4.23 22.90
C THR A 86 -2.21 -5.33 22.04
N GLU A 87 -3.52 -5.45 22.08
CA GLU A 87 -4.27 -6.39 21.23
C GLU A 87 -4.08 -6.08 19.75
N LEU A 88 -4.22 -4.80 19.36
CA LEU A 88 -4.06 -4.36 17.97
C LEU A 88 -2.67 -4.75 17.40
N THR A 89 -1.61 -4.45 18.15
CA THR A 89 -0.23 -4.77 17.72
C THR A 89 0.04 -6.26 17.64
N LYS A 90 -0.58 -7.07 18.49
CA LYS A 90 -0.44 -8.53 18.46
C LYS A 90 -1.16 -9.18 17.29
N LEU A 91 -2.29 -8.62 16.87
CA LEU A 91 -3.13 -9.15 15.80
C LEU A 91 -2.59 -8.86 14.39
N ILE A 92 -1.73 -7.84 14.26
CA ILE A 92 -1.15 -7.46 12.98
C ILE A 92 0.36 -7.70 13.03
N PRO A 93 0.83 -8.87 12.54
CA PRO A 93 2.27 -9.13 12.43
C PRO A 93 2.94 -8.07 11.58
N GLY A 94 4.06 -7.52 12.05
CA GLY A 94 4.78 -6.47 11.33
C GLY A 94 4.06 -5.11 11.29
N SER A 95 3.12 -4.85 12.20
CA SER A 95 2.46 -3.54 12.35
C SER A 95 3.45 -2.38 12.48
N GLU A 96 4.60 -2.62 13.10
CA GLU A 96 5.70 -1.64 13.21
C GLU A 96 6.22 -1.24 11.83
N ASN A 97 6.45 -2.21 10.94
CA ASN A 97 6.89 -1.95 9.56
C ASN A 97 5.86 -1.15 8.76
N LEU A 98 4.55 -1.40 9.00
CA LEU A 98 3.47 -0.63 8.39
C LEU A 98 3.47 0.82 8.89
N MET A 99 3.65 1.04 10.18
CA MET A 99 3.74 2.38 10.77
C MET A 99 4.99 3.12 10.29
N ASP A 100 6.11 2.41 10.11
CA ASP A 100 7.36 2.95 9.55
C ASP A 100 7.27 3.26 8.05
N ALA A 101 6.27 2.74 7.36
CA ALA A 101 5.99 3.05 5.96
C ALA A 101 5.27 4.40 5.76
N ILE A 102 4.94 5.10 6.84
CA ILE A 102 4.39 6.46 6.77
C ILE A 102 5.51 7.43 6.38
N PRO A 103 5.27 8.35 5.43
CA PRO A 103 6.27 9.36 5.06
C PRO A 103 6.76 10.14 6.27
N ALA A 104 8.08 10.38 6.33
CA ALA A 104 8.73 11.04 7.45
C ALA A 104 8.08 12.39 7.78
N GLY A 105 7.80 12.63 9.06
CA GLY A 105 7.19 13.86 9.54
C GLY A 105 5.65 13.85 9.58
N LEU A 106 4.98 12.92 8.91
CA LEU A 106 3.51 12.84 8.91
C LEU A 106 2.95 11.98 10.04
N GLY A 107 3.70 11.00 10.53
CA GLY A 107 3.25 10.09 11.59
C GLY A 107 2.83 10.79 12.89
N GLY A 108 3.55 11.84 13.30
CA GLY A 108 3.24 12.61 14.51
C GLY A 108 1.99 13.50 14.42
N MET A 109 1.45 13.69 13.22
CA MET A 109 0.26 14.51 12.97
C MET A 109 -1.04 13.71 12.96
N LEU A 110 -0.97 12.36 13.01
CA LEU A 110 -2.10 11.45 12.89
C LEU A 110 -2.93 11.36 14.19
N ASN A 111 -3.50 12.47 14.61
CA ASN A 111 -4.32 12.56 15.82
C ASN A 111 -5.84 12.56 15.53
N ASN A 112 -6.22 12.72 14.26
CA ASN A 112 -7.61 12.75 13.83
C ASN A 112 -7.76 12.29 12.35
N MET A 113 -9.01 12.07 11.91
CA MET A 113 -9.33 11.64 10.56
C MET A 113 -8.90 12.65 9.48
N ASP A 114 -8.95 13.95 9.78
CA ASP A 114 -8.57 15.00 8.83
C ASP A 114 -7.08 14.94 8.46
N ALA A 115 -6.25 14.46 9.39
CA ALA A 115 -4.82 14.28 9.16
C ALA A 115 -4.48 13.10 8.24
N LEU A 116 -5.39 12.15 8.03
CA LEU A 116 -5.21 11.03 7.11
C LEU A 116 -5.21 11.48 5.65
N GLY A 117 -6.04 12.46 5.29
CA GLY A 117 -6.15 12.96 3.91
C GLY A 117 -4.81 13.37 3.31
N PRO A 118 -4.04 14.27 3.94
CA PRO A 118 -2.69 14.64 3.50
C PRO A 118 -1.71 13.46 3.40
N VAL A 119 -1.79 12.50 4.32
CA VAL A 119 -0.93 11.29 4.30
C VAL A 119 -1.27 10.42 3.10
N PHE A 120 -2.55 10.15 2.86
CA PHE A 120 -3.00 9.40 1.69
C PHE A 120 -2.57 10.08 0.39
N THR A 121 -2.73 11.40 0.30
CA THR A 121 -2.27 12.18 -0.86
C THR A 121 -0.76 12.08 -1.06
N ALA A 122 0.03 12.13 0.02
CA ALA A 122 1.49 11.97 -0.05
C ALA A 122 1.92 10.57 -0.52
N LEU A 123 1.09 9.56 -0.24
CA LEU A 123 1.26 8.18 -0.74
C LEU A 123 0.77 8.00 -2.18
N GLY A 124 0.24 9.05 -2.81
CA GLY A 124 -0.38 8.96 -4.13
C GLY A 124 -1.73 8.25 -4.12
N LEU A 125 -2.39 8.19 -2.97
CA LEU A 125 -3.73 7.67 -2.79
C LEU A 125 -4.75 8.80 -2.74
N ASP A 126 -5.97 8.53 -3.20
CA ASP A 126 -7.08 9.45 -3.02
C ASP A 126 -7.60 9.37 -1.58
N ALA A 127 -7.96 10.52 -0.98
CA ALA A 127 -8.49 10.56 0.37
C ALA A 127 -9.80 9.75 0.53
N SER A 128 -10.56 9.57 -0.54
CA SER A 128 -11.76 8.72 -0.55
C SER A 128 -11.45 7.24 -0.33
N MET A 129 -10.22 6.81 -0.58
CA MET A 129 -9.78 5.44 -0.35
C MET A 129 -9.72 5.08 1.14
N ILE A 130 -9.63 6.07 2.04
CA ILE A 130 -9.70 5.84 3.49
C ILE A 130 -10.92 4.97 3.84
N SER A 131 -12.09 5.31 3.28
CA SER A 131 -13.33 4.55 3.49
C SER A 131 -13.31 3.14 2.92
N GLN A 132 -12.39 2.83 2.00
CA GLN A 132 -12.20 1.48 1.46
C GLN A 132 -11.17 0.69 2.27
N PHE A 133 -10.16 1.35 2.82
CA PHE A 133 -9.18 0.72 3.71
C PHE A 133 -9.79 0.23 5.02
N VAL A 134 -10.66 1.05 5.63
CA VAL A 134 -11.27 0.77 6.94
C VAL A 134 -11.98 -0.59 6.99
N PRO A 135 -12.90 -0.94 6.08
CA PRO A 135 -13.59 -2.23 6.13
C PRO A 135 -12.64 -3.42 5.93
N ILE A 136 -11.61 -3.28 5.09
CA ILE A 136 -10.64 -4.35 4.85
C ILE A 136 -9.81 -4.60 6.11
N ILE A 137 -9.34 -3.55 6.77
CA ILE A 137 -8.56 -3.66 8.01
C ILE A 137 -9.43 -4.26 9.13
N THR A 138 -10.67 -3.82 9.28
CA THR A 138 -11.58 -4.38 10.30
C THR A 138 -11.93 -5.84 10.01
N GLN A 139 -12.12 -6.21 8.75
CA GLN A 139 -12.32 -7.59 8.34
C GLN A 139 -11.09 -8.45 8.66
N PHE A 140 -9.90 -7.97 8.32
CA PHE A 140 -8.64 -8.65 8.63
C PHE A 140 -8.51 -8.89 10.14
N LEU A 141 -8.70 -7.85 10.95
CA LEU A 141 -8.66 -7.96 12.41
C LEU A 141 -9.68 -8.99 12.94
N GLY A 142 -10.88 -8.99 12.40
CA GLY A 142 -11.91 -9.98 12.74
C GLY A 142 -11.46 -11.42 12.45
N THR A 143 -10.77 -11.66 11.32
CA THR A 143 -10.22 -12.99 10.99
C THR A 143 -9.06 -13.38 11.89
N GLN A 144 -8.32 -12.41 12.42
CA GLN A 144 -7.23 -12.64 13.37
C GLN A 144 -7.72 -12.84 14.82
N GLY A 145 -9.02 -12.74 15.07
CA GLY A 145 -9.62 -12.95 16.38
C GLY A 145 -9.68 -11.69 17.25
N ALA A 146 -9.74 -10.51 16.64
CA ALA A 146 -9.93 -9.26 17.36
C ALA A 146 -11.20 -9.29 18.22
N SER A 147 -11.10 -8.74 19.44
CA SER A 147 -12.26 -8.60 20.30
C SER A 147 -13.31 -7.67 19.68
N ALA A 148 -14.59 -7.95 19.92
CA ALA A 148 -15.68 -7.10 19.43
C ALA A 148 -15.53 -5.66 19.94
N GLY A 149 -15.01 -5.48 21.15
CA GLY A 149 -14.75 -4.17 21.74
C GLY A 149 -13.67 -3.39 21.00
N LEU A 150 -12.60 -4.07 20.53
CA LEU A 150 -11.55 -3.43 19.71
C LEU A 150 -12.12 -3.01 18.33
N ILE A 151 -12.83 -3.88 17.65
CA ILE A 151 -13.43 -3.58 16.34
C ILE A 151 -14.41 -2.40 16.45
N ASP A 152 -15.26 -2.38 17.47
CA ASP A 152 -16.22 -1.31 17.71
C ASP A 152 -15.52 0.03 17.98
N THR A 153 -14.46 0.02 18.77
CA THR A 153 -13.65 1.21 19.05
C THR A 153 -12.94 1.71 17.79
N LEU A 154 -12.31 0.82 17.01
CA LEU A 154 -11.65 1.18 15.76
C LEU A 154 -12.64 1.76 14.74
N THR A 155 -13.82 1.15 14.62
CA THR A 155 -14.87 1.67 13.74
C THR A 155 -15.27 3.09 14.12
N LYS A 156 -15.39 3.39 15.42
CA LYS A 156 -15.67 4.74 15.89
C LYS A 156 -14.54 5.73 15.62
N ILE A 157 -13.28 5.30 15.78
CA ILE A 157 -12.09 6.12 15.51
C ILE A 157 -12.01 6.48 14.03
N TRP A 158 -12.32 5.53 13.14
CA TRP A 158 -12.20 5.69 11.69
C TRP A 158 -13.49 6.19 11.01
N THR A 159 -14.57 6.40 11.75
CA THR A 159 -15.78 7.02 11.21
C THR A 159 -15.69 8.53 11.42
N PRO A 160 -15.76 9.36 10.36
CA PRO A 160 -15.76 10.80 10.54
C PRO A 160 -16.96 11.22 11.38
N ALA A 161 -16.72 12.11 12.34
CA ALA A 161 -17.79 12.71 13.12
C ALA A 161 -18.71 13.51 12.15
N SER A 162 -19.97 13.13 12.06
CA SER A 162 -21.01 13.81 11.26
C SER A 162 -21.45 15.11 11.92
#